data_8dfcb1b298cc592d08ce9f7cf16cb430
#
_entry.id   8dfcb1b298cc592d08ce9f7cf16cb430
#
_cell.length_a   1.000
_cell.length_b   1.000
_cell.length_c   1.000
_cell.angle_alpha   90.00
_cell.angle_beta   90.00
_cell.angle_gamma   90.00
#
_symmetry.space_group_name_H-M   'P 1'
#
loop_
_entity.id
_entity.type
_entity.pdbx_description
1 polymer ?
#
loop_
_entity_poly.entity_id
_entity_poly.type
_entity_poly.pdbx_seq_one_letter_code
_entity_poly.pdbx_strand_id
1 'polypeptide(L)'
;MSEFVTDTMKDRKYRVGVLFGGRSSEHEVSLASAKNVMDALREAGHEVVPIGITPQGHWLPQPDAWARLSAKAGALNDDSAREITGGSGVGAEAGWGLLPHGEAGHALPQIDVIFPVLHGPYGEDGTVQGLLEMANVPYVGSGVLASALGMDKIVARR
;
A
#
# COMPACT_ATOMS: atom_id res chain seq x y z
N MET A 1 34.18 -19.98 -4.55
CA MET A 1 33.94 -18.67 -3.89
C MET A 1 32.53 -18.13 -4.22
N SER A 2 31.47 -18.95 -4.22
CA SER A 2 30.10 -18.49 -4.57
C SER A 2 29.00 -18.93 -3.59
N GLU A 3 29.36 -19.51 -2.45
CA GLU A 3 28.36 -20.01 -1.47
C GLU A 3 28.06 -19.05 -0.31
N PHE A 4 28.79 -17.95 -0.16
CA PHE A 4 28.67 -17.05 0.99
C PHE A 4 27.62 -15.93 0.84
N VAL A 5 27.01 -15.74 -0.33
CA VAL A 5 26.08 -14.59 -0.57
C VAL A 5 24.60 -15.00 -0.48
N THR A 6 24.30 -16.28 -0.57
CA THR A 6 22.90 -16.77 -0.66
C THR A 6 22.23 -16.98 0.70
N ASP A 7 22.97 -17.09 1.79
CA ASP A 7 22.41 -17.47 3.09
C ASP A 7 21.92 -16.27 3.94
N THR A 8 22.49 -15.08 3.72
CA THR A 8 22.15 -13.89 4.52
C THR A 8 20.85 -13.20 4.14
N MET A 9 20.28 -13.48 2.97
CA MET A 9 19.01 -12.86 2.53
C MET A 9 17.78 -13.66 2.93
N LYS A 10 17.91 -14.94 3.21
CA LYS A 10 16.77 -15.84 3.47
C LYS A 10 16.15 -15.65 4.85
N ASP A 11 16.90 -15.11 5.81
CA ASP A 11 16.45 -14.89 7.19
C ASP A 11 16.12 -13.42 7.53
N ARG A 12 16.23 -12.51 6.55
CA ARG A 12 15.96 -11.11 6.79
C ARG A 12 14.46 -10.86 6.90
N LYS A 13 14.03 -10.46 8.08
CA LYS A 13 12.65 -10.01 8.32
C LYS A 13 12.50 -8.55 7.87
N TYR A 14 11.49 -8.32 7.06
CA TYR A 14 11.10 -6.98 6.62
C TYR A 14 9.78 -6.58 7.28
N ARG A 15 9.63 -5.28 7.51
CA ARG A 15 8.35 -4.68 7.84
C ARG A 15 7.70 -4.22 6.53
N VAL A 16 6.70 -4.97 6.08
CA VAL A 16 6.06 -4.80 4.78
C VAL A 16 4.73 -4.08 4.93
N GLY A 17 4.63 -2.88 4.35
CA GLY A 17 3.36 -2.16 4.24
C GLY A 17 2.55 -2.73 3.08
N VAL A 18 1.44 -3.40 3.35
CA VAL A 18 0.54 -3.91 2.31
C VAL A 18 -0.53 -2.87 2.02
N LEU A 19 -0.51 -2.33 0.80
CA LEU A 19 -1.41 -1.28 0.35
C LEU A 19 -2.57 -1.88 -0.44
N PHE A 20 -3.82 -1.64 -0.02
CA PHE A 20 -5.00 -2.31 -0.59
C PHE A 20 -6.25 -1.42 -0.58
N GLY A 21 -7.29 -1.86 -1.31
CA GLY A 21 -8.53 -1.15 -1.51
C GLY A 21 -8.47 -0.23 -2.72
N GLY A 22 -8.55 1.08 -2.52
CA GLY A 22 -8.39 2.08 -3.58
C GLY A 22 -9.70 2.56 -4.20
N ARG A 23 -9.59 3.52 -5.12
CA ARG A 23 -10.71 4.23 -5.74
C ARG A 23 -11.29 3.54 -6.98
N SER A 24 -10.67 2.44 -7.42
CA SER A 24 -11.13 1.73 -8.60
C SER A 24 -12.40 0.91 -8.33
N SER A 25 -13.08 0.50 -9.39
CA SER A 25 -14.19 -0.45 -9.31
C SER A 25 -13.76 -1.85 -8.82
N GLU A 26 -12.46 -2.11 -8.76
CA GLU A 26 -11.86 -3.37 -8.31
C GLU A 26 -11.47 -3.35 -6.83
N HIS A 27 -12.02 -2.42 -6.05
CA HIS A 27 -11.78 -2.27 -4.61
C HIS A 27 -11.92 -3.60 -3.85
N GLU A 28 -13.03 -4.31 -4.06
CA GLU A 28 -13.31 -5.58 -3.39
C GLU A 28 -12.32 -6.69 -3.80
N VAL A 29 -11.89 -6.70 -5.06
CA VAL A 29 -10.85 -7.63 -5.55
C VAL A 29 -9.54 -7.38 -4.82
N SER A 30 -9.19 -6.11 -4.62
CA SER A 30 -8.01 -5.71 -3.86
C SER A 30 -8.09 -6.18 -2.40
N LEU A 31 -9.24 -6.05 -1.74
CA LEU A 31 -9.43 -6.55 -0.36
C LEU A 31 -9.20 -8.07 -0.27
N ALA A 32 -9.77 -8.84 -1.20
CA ALA A 32 -9.62 -10.28 -1.23
C ALA A 32 -8.15 -10.71 -1.48
N SER A 33 -7.50 -10.06 -2.44
CA SER A 33 -6.09 -10.31 -2.78
C SER A 33 -5.16 -9.94 -1.61
N ALA A 34 -5.40 -8.81 -0.96
CA ALA A 34 -4.59 -8.34 0.15
C ALA A 34 -4.59 -9.30 1.33
N LYS A 35 -5.73 -9.93 1.63
CA LYS A 35 -5.79 -10.95 2.68
C LYS A 35 -4.79 -12.06 2.43
N ASN A 36 -4.79 -12.62 1.23
CA ASN A 36 -3.89 -13.73 0.86
C ASN A 36 -2.42 -13.31 0.90
N VAL A 37 -2.10 -12.10 0.40
CA VAL A 37 -0.75 -11.54 0.44
C VAL A 37 -0.28 -11.32 1.87
N MET A 38 -1.11 -10.74 2.74
CA MET A 38 -0.76 -10.51 4.14
C MET A 38 -0.52 -11.82 4.90
N ASP A 39 -1.34 -12.83 4.65
CA ASP A 39 -1.19 -14.14 5.29
C ASP A 39 0.11 -14.81 4.83
N ALA A 40 0.40 -14.82 3.53
CA ALA A 40 1.64 -15.37 2.97
C ALA A 40 2.90 -14.66 3.50
N LEU A 41 2.87 -13.32 3.62
CA LEU A 41 3.99 -12.55 4.17
C LEU A 41 4.23 -12.88 5.65
N ARG A 42 3.17 -13.07 6.44
CA ARG A 42 3.30 -13.50 7.85
C ARG A 42 3.86 -14.92 7.97
N GLU A 43 3.40 -15.85 7.12
CA GLU A 43 3.94 -17.21 7.04
C GLU A 43 5.42 -17.21 6.66
N ALA A 44 5.84 -16.30 5.79
CA ALA A 44 7.23 -16.08 5.43
C ALA A 44 8.06 -15.41 6.56
N GLY A 45 7.44 -15.05 7.68
CA GLY A 45 8.10 -14.47 8.86
C GLY A 45 8.30 -12.95 8.80
N HIS A 46 7.67 -12.25 7.86
CA HIS A 46 7.71 -10.80 7.77
C HIS A 46 6.70 -10.14 8.73
N GLU A 47 7.00 -8.91 9.17
CA GLU A 47 6.05 -8.06 9.86
C GLU A 47 5.14 -7.37 8.83
N VAL A 48 3.83 -7.47 8.99
CA VAL A 48 2.86 -6.92 8.03
C VAL A 48 2.14 -5.72 8.63
N VAL A 49 2.23 -4.59 7.94
CA VAL A 49 1.51 -3.35 8.27
C VAL A 49 0.41 -3.16 7.23
N PRO A 50 -0.88 -3.38 7.56
CA PRO A 50 -1.96 -3.14 6.64
C PRO A 50 -2.20 -1.64 6.43
N ILE A 51 -2.31 -1.20 5.19
CA ILE A 51 -2.60 0.18 4.80
C ILE A 51 -3.77 0.15 3.83
N GLY A 52 -4.96 0.46 4.31
CA GLY A 52 -6.16 0.49 3.49
C GLY A 52 -6.36 1.84 2.80
N ILE A 53 -6.95 1.83 1.61
CA ILE A 53 -7.43 3.04 0.93
C ILE A 53 -8.93 2.86 0.68
N THR A 54 -9.73 3.81 1.12
CA THR A 54 -11.19 3.79 0.90
C THR A 54 -11.53 4.05 -0.57
N PRO A 55 -12.77 3.77 -1.03
CA PRO A 55 -13.22 4.16 -2.36
C PRO A 55 -13.18 5.66 -2.62
N GLN A 56 -13.20 6.50 -1.59
CA GLN A 56 -13.06 7.95 -1.68
C GLN A 56 -11.59 8.40 -1.74
N GLY A 57 -10.63 7.49 -1.51
CA GLY A 57 -9.20 7.76 -1.56
C GLY A 57 -8.58 8.15 -0.21
N HIS A 58 -9.28 7.96 0.90
CA HIS A 58 -8.71 8.19 2.23
C HIS A 58 -7.84 7.01 2.65
N TRP A 59 -6.69 7.31 3.22
CA TRP A 59 -5.72 6.34 3.67
C TRP A 59 -5.98 5.96 5.12
N LEU A 60 -5.95 4.66 5.42
CA LEU A 60 -6.18 4.06 6.73
C LEU A 60 -4.93 3.28 7.16
N PRO A 61 -3.92 3.94 7.74
CA PRO A 61 -2.68 3.28 8.15
C PRO A 61 -2.82 2.65 9.55
N GLN A 62 -3.85 1.85 9.76
CA GLN A 62 -4.18 1.27 11.07
C GLN A 62 -4.18 -0.26 11.00
N PRO A 63 -3.78 -0.96 12.09
CA PRO A 63 -3.73 -2.42 12.10
C PRO A 63 -5.07 -3.10 11.75
N ASP A 64 -6.18 -2.44 12.02
CA ASP A 64 -7.53 -2.89 11.74
C ASP A 64 -8.10 -2.43 10.38
N ALA A 65 -7.29 -1.76 9.56
CA ALA A 65 -7.71 -1.21 8.26
C ALA A 65 -8.43 -2.24 7.38
N TRP A 66 -7.90 -3.47 7.32
CA TRP A 66 -8.53 -4.54 6.54
C TRP A 66 -9.88 -4.94 7.11
N ALA A 67 -10.00 -5.11 8.43
CA ALA A 67 -11.26 -5.45 9.07
C ALA A 67 -12.31 -4.35 8.87
N ARG A 68 -11.91 -3.09 8.96
CA ARG A 68 -12.80 -1.94 8.73
C ARG A 68 -13.31 -1.87 7.31
N LEU A 69 -12.46 -2.07 6.30
CA LEU A 69 -12.87 -2.04 4.90
C LEU A 69 -13.68 -3.28 4.53
N SER A 70 -13.29 -4.47 4.98
CA SER A 70 -14.02 -5.71 4.68
C SER A 70 -15.39 -5.80 5.37
N ALA A 71 -15.55 -5.27 6.57
CA ALA A 71 -16.84 -5.23 7.26
C ALA A 71 -17.83 -4.26 6.61
N LYS A 72 -17.33 -3.26 5.88
CA LYS A 72 -18.12 -2.19 5.27
C LYS A 72 -18.34 -2.35 3.77
N ALA A 73 -17.99 -3.46 3.17
CA ALA A 73 -18.26 -3.73 1.76
C ALA A 73 -19.75 -3.56 1.35
N GLY A 74 -20.63 -3.33 2.32
CA GLY A 74 -22.04 -2.99 2.12
C GLY A 74 -22.53 -1.66 2.71
N ALA A 75 -21.71 -0.89 3.43
CA ALA A 75 -22.18 0.29 4.16
C ALA A 75 -21.09 1.35 4.43
N LEU A 76 -20.40 1.82 3.39
CA LEU A 76 -19.52 3.00 3.54
C LEU A 76 -20.37 4.28 3.46
N ASN A 77 -20.91 4.71 4.57
CA ASN A 77 -21.38 6.08 4.74
C ASN A 77 -20.19 6.98 5.05
N ASP A 78 -20.12 8.13 4.37
CA ASP A 78 -19.03 9.11 4.32
C ASP A 78 -18.59 9.70 5.69
N ASP A 79 -19.40 9.57 6.73
CA ASP A 79 -19.15 10.18 8.04
C ASP A 79 -17.97 9.59 8.81
N SER A 80 -17.61 8.33 8.57
CA SER A 80 -16.46 7.70 9.25
C SER A 80 -15.10 8.14 8.69
N ALA A 81 -15.09 8.72 7.49
CA ALA A 81 -13.89 9.25 6.84
C ALA A 81 -13.57 10.68 7.30
N ARG A 82 -14.57 11.42 7.75
CA ARG A 82 -14.41 12.80 8.25
C ARG A 82 -13.72 12.90 9.60
N GLU A 83 -13.81 11.88 10.43
CA GLU A 83 -13.09 11.85 11.71
C GLU A 83 -11.56 11.71 11.55
N ILE A 84 -11.07 11.39 10.33
CA ILE A 84 -9.65 11.12 10.07
C ILE A 84 -8.92 12.32 9.46
N THR A 85 -9.62 13.38 9.03
CA THR A 85 -9.03 14.52 8.30
C THR A 85 -8.61 15.71 9.16
N GLY A 86 -8.63 15.61 10.47
CA GLY A 86 -8.32 16.69 11.42
C GLY A 86 -6.85 16.77 11.82
N GLY A 87 -5.89 16.78 10.90
CA GLY A 87 -4.49 16.91 11.26
C GLY A 87 -3.61 17.44 10.14
N SER A 88 -3.49 18.77 10.01
CA SER A 88 -2.43 19.41 9.25
C SER A 88 -1.12 19.32 10.05
N GLY A 89 -0.23 18.43 9.65
CA GLY A 89 1.09 18.31 10.23
C GLY A 89 2.06 17.67 9.24
N VAL A 90 2.81 18.50 8.51
CA VAL A 90 3.91 18.05 7.65
C VAL A 90 5.11 17.81 8.54
N GLY A 91 5.29 16.58 9.00
CA GLY A 91 6.50 16.14 9.68
C GLY A 91 7.50 15.62 8.66
N ALA A 92 8.53 16.41 8.36
CA ALA A 92 9.59 16.09 7.42
C ALA A 92 10.69 15.29 8.12
N GLU A 93 10.51 13.98 8.24
CA GLU A 93 11.65 13.08 8.48
C GLU A 93 11.43 11.81 7.65
N ALA A 94 12.36 11.51 6.75
CA ALA A 94 12.49 10.31 5.95
C ALA A 94 11.33 10.00 4.95
N GLY A 95 11.08 10.87 3.96
CA GLY A 95 10.28 10.53 2.75
C GLY A 95 8.79 10.21 2.96
N TRP A 96 8.41 9.81 4.14
CA TRP A 96 7.04 9.42 4.51
C TRP A 96 6.09 10.60 4.68
N GLY A 97 6.60 11.84 4.70
CA GLY A 97 5.80 13.07 4.85
C GLY A 97 4.81 13.34 3.71
N LEU A 98 4.94 12.67 2.57
CA LEU A 98 4.01 12.77 1.45
C LEU A 98 2.85 11.77 1.55
N LEU A 99 2.94 10.79 2.42
CA LEU A 99 1.84 9.89 2.69
C LEU A 99 0.91 10.49 3.74
N PRO A 100 -0.41 10.31 3.59
CA PRO A 100 -1.37 10.82 4.57
C PRO A 100 -1.04 10.26 5.96
N HIS A 101 -0.79 11.15 6.93
CA HIS A 101 -0.56 10.74 8.30
C HIS A 101 -1.90 10.38 8.94
N GLY A 102 -1.94 9.27 9.67
CA GLY A 102 -3.05 8.98 10.58
C GLY A 102 -3.12 10.03 11.70
N GLU A 103 -4.24 10.09 12.42
CA GLU A 103 -4.51 11.07 13.47
C GLU A 103 -3.33 11.31 14.41
N ALA A 104 -3.22 12.58 14.81
CA ALA A 104 -2.35 13.17 15.82
C ALA A 104 -1.35 12.22 16.51
N GLY A 105 -0.09 12.25 16.06
CA GLY A 105 1.04 11.81 16.88
C GLY A 105 1.48 10.36 16.72
N HIS A 106 0.85 9.56 15.89
CA HIS A 106 1.35 8.23 15.56
C HIS A 106 2.16 8.31 14.27
N ALA A 107 3.49 8.37 14.41
CA ALA A 107 4.39 8.11 13.29
C ALA A 107 4.00 6.75 12.68
N LEU A 108 3.87 6.69 11.36
CA LEU A 108 3.75 5.40 10.69
C LEU A 108 4.92 4.52 11.15
N PRO A 109 4.68 3.26 11.51
CA PRO A 109 5.77 2.37 11.86
C PRO A 109 6.77 2.37 10.71
N GLN A 110 8.07 2.34 11.01
CA GLN A 110 9.09 2.26 9.97
C GLN A 110 8.76 1.09 9.06
N ILE A 111 8.53 1.34 7.78
CA ILE A 111 8.23 0.34 6.78
C ILE A 111 9.46 0.20 5.88
N ASP A 112 9.93 -1.02 5.68
CA ASP A 112 11.09 -1.27 4.82
C ASP A 112 10.70 -1.25 3.34
N VAL A 113 9.50 -1.73 3.01
CA VAL A 113 9.00 -1.83 1.63
C VAL A 113 7.47 -1.82 1.60
N ILE A 114 6.90 -1.18 0.58
CA ILE A 114 5.47 -1.26 0.28
C ILE A 114 5.20 -2.40 -0.71
N PHE A 115 4.16 -3.17 -0.44
CA PHE A 115 3.60 -4.14 -1.36
C PHE A 115 2.22 -3.64 -1.83
N PRO A 116 2.12 -3.00 -3.00
CA PRO A 116 0.84 -2.56 -3.55
C PRO A 116 0.02 -3.77 -4.01
N VAL A 117 -1.21 -3.90 -3.50
CA VAL A 117 -2.20 -4.90 -3.92
C VAL A 117 -3.44 -4.15 -4.42
N LEU A 118 -3.21 -3.07 -5.14
CA LEU A 118 -4.24 -2.25 -5.76
C LEU A 118 -4.50 -2.75 -7.19
N HIS A 119 -5.74 -2.69 -7.64
CA HIS A 119 -6.13 -3.08 -8.98
C HIS A 119 -6.75 -1.92 -9.74
N GLY A 120 -6.53 -1.90 -11.08
CA GLY A 120 -7.07 -0.90 -11.98
C GLY A 120 -6.47 0.50 -11.82
N PRO A 121 -7.23 1.54 -12.18
CA PRO A 121 -6.78 2.94 -12.12
C PRO A 121 -6.32 3.34 -10.70
N TYR A 122 -5.30 4.19 -10.66
CA TYR A 122 -4.59 4.66 -9.43
C TYR A 122 -3.73 3.59 -8.75
N GLY A 123 -3.85 2.30 -9.11
CA GLY A 123 -3.05 1.21 -8.55
C GLY A 123 -2.02 0.66 -9.52
N GLU A 124 -2.44 0.45 -10.79
CA GLU A 124 -1.62 -0.20 -11.81
C GLU A 124 -1.16 0.75 -12.93
N ASP A 125 -1.61 2.01 -12.92
CA ASP A 125 -1.36 3.01 -13.97
C ASP A 125 -0.12 3.88 -13.74
N GLY A 126 0.68 3.58 -12.73
CA GLY A 126 1.87 4.36 -12.36
C GLY A 126 1.61 5.45 -11.31
N THR A 127 0.35 5.74 -10.97
CA THR A 127 0.00 6.83 -10.04
C THR A 127 0.52 6.57 -8.63
N VAL A 128 0.23 5.41 -8.05
CA VAL A 128 0.72 5.05 -6.71
C VAL A 128 2.23 4.85 -6.71
N GLN A 129 2.79 4.30 -7.79
CA GLN A 129 4.23 4.12 -7.94
C GLN A 129 4.94 5.48 -7.93
N GLY A 130 4.41 6.47 -8.66
CA GLY A 130 4.95 7.84 -8.67
C GLY A 130 4.90 8.51 -7.30
N LEU A 131 3.82 8.31 -6.54
CA LEU A 131 3.72 8.78 -5.15
C LEU A 131 4.81 8.17 -4.27
N LEU A 132 5.02 6.85 -4.37
CA LEU A 132 6.02 6.14 -3.59
C LEU A 132 7.46 6.53 -3.98
N GLU A 133 7.73 6.76 -5.27
CA GLU A 133 9.02 7.27 -5.74
C GLU A 133 9.29 8.69 -5.22
N MET A 134 8.31 9.59 -5.29
CA MET A 134 8.44 10.94 -4.72
C MET A 134 8.67 10.92 -3.21
N ALA A 135 8.07 9.97 -2.52
CA ALA A 135 8.25 9.75 -1.08
C ALA A 135 9.55 9.01 -0.74
N ASN A 136 10.35 8.61 -1.73
CA ASN A 136 11.56 7.78 -1.57
C ASN A 136 11.29 6.49 -0.77
N VAL A 137 10.15 5.84 -1.05
CA VAL A 137 9.71 4.62 -0.38
C VAL A 137 9.90 3.44 -1.33
N PRO A 138 10.68 2.42 -0.96
CA PRO A 138 10.80 1.19 -1.74
C PRO A 138 9.46 0.48 -1.90
N TYR A 139 9.19 -0.07 -3.07
CA TYR A 139 7.98 -0.85 -3.30
C TYR A 139 8.22 -2.06 -4.20
N VAL A 140 7.33 -3.03 -4.12
CA VAL A 140 7.33 -4.24 -4.95
C VAL A 140 6.48 -3.99 -6.19
N GLY A 141 7.01 -4.35 -7.35
CA GLY A 141 6.28 -4.28 -8.61
C GLY A 141 6.99 -3.47 -9.70
N SER A 142 6.25 -3.19 -10.76
CA SER A 142 6.73 -2.41 -11.90
C SER A 142 6.85 -0.93 -11.55
N GLY A 143 7.84 -0.24 -12.11
CA GLY A 143 7.99 1.21 -11.96
C GLY A 143 6.91 2.01 -12.72
N VAL A 144 6.93 3.33 -12.55
CA VAL A 144 5.91 4.27 -13.08
C VAL A 144 5.68 4.07 -14.58
N LEU A 145 6.75 4.09 -15.37
CA LEU A 145 6.64 3.98 -16.84
C LEU A 145 6.07 2.62 -17.27
N ALA A 146 6.55 1.53 -16.68
CA ALA A 146 6.08 0.19 -17.05
C ALA A 146 4.63 -0.02 -16.67
N SER A 147 4.20 0.48 -15.51
CA SER A 147 2.81 0.46 -15.07
C SER A 147 1.90 1.25 -16.01
N ALA A 148 2.28 2.47 -16.35
CA ALA A 148 1.52 3.31 -17.28
C ALA A 148 1.39 2.67 -18.68
N LEU A 149 2.47 2.14 -19.22
CA LEU A 149 2.47 1.46 -20.53
C LEU A 149 1.64 0.18 -20.51
N GLY A 150 1.68 -0.59 -19.42
CA GLY A 150 0.91 -1.81 -19.26
C GLY A 150 -0.60 -1.59 -19.24
N MET A 151 -1.06 -0.42 -18.78
CA MET A 151 -2.47 -0.04 -18.78
C MET A 151 -2.97 0.46 -20.14
N ASP A 152 -2.07 0.90 -21.05
CA ASP A 152 -2.46 1.27 -22.42
C ASP A 152 -2.48 0.02 -23.32
N LYS A 153 -3.69 -0.45 -23.63
CA LYS A 153 -3.88 -1.65 -24.46
C LYS A 153 -3.32 -1.54 -25.89
N ILE A 154 -3.14 -0.31 -26.40
CA ILE A 154 -2.59 -0.09 -27.72
C ILE A 154 -1.07 -0.24 -27.67
N VAL A 155 -0.44 0.34 -26.67
CA VAL A 155 1.01 0.29 -26.49
C VAL A 155 1.46 -1.08 -26.01
N ALA A 156 0.75 -1.71 -25.08
CA ALA A 156 1.08 -3.02 -24.54
C ALA A 156 1.04 -4.17 -25.58
N ARG A 157 0.38 -3.95 -26.75
CA ARG A 157 0.28 -4.93 -27.85
C ARG A 157 1.32 -4.75 -28.96
N ARG A 158 2.19 -3.74 -28.86
CA ARG A 158 3.27 -3.48 -29.83
C ARG A 158 4.60 -4.05 -29.38
#